data_f8711c668f0e7ab4e1ba820b2e38f0f2
#
_entry.id   f8711c668f0e7ab4e1ba820b2e38f0f2
#
_cell.length_a   1.000
_cell.length_b   1.000
_cell.length_c   1.000
_cell.angle_alpha   90.00
_cell.angle_beta   90.00
_cell.angle_gamma   90.00
#
_symmetry.space_group_name_H-M   'P 1'
#
loop_
_entity.id
_entity.type
_entity.pdbx_description
1 polymer ?
#
loop_
_entity_poly.entity_id
_entity_poly.type
_entity_poly.pdbx_seq_one_letter_code
_entity_poly.pdbx_strand_id
1 'polypeptide(L)'
;MKFLLMALLLLPTSLVFADTGYVSVEIPSNTAILTVGNQIMITADVSNSQDIQQPFAYLTQVKNEDQVVISLSWLTGSLSPRQSFSPAQSWTSNEAGIYTIEVFVWEGIDNPQALSPPLSMTVTVVDPAT
;
A
#
# COMPACT_ATOMS: atom_id res chain seq x y z
N MET A 1 26.12 23.07 -8.94
CA MET A 1 26.34 22.37 -8.70
C MET A 1 25.78 21.80 -7.66
N LYS A 2 26.12 21.51 -6.89
CA LYS A 2 25.70 20.92 -5.88
C LYS A 2 24.45 21.28 -5.44
N PHE A 3 24.22 22.35 -5.48
CA PHE A 3 23.11 22.77 -4.91
C PHE A 3 21.96 22.13 -5.41
N LEU A 4 21.98 21.83 -6.44
CA LEU A 4 20.89 21.35 -6.90
C LEU A 4 20.50 20.22 -6.25
N LEU A 5 21.29 19.53 -5.90
CA LEU A 5 20.90 18.43 -5.36
C LEU A 5 20.27 18.63 -4.17
N MET A 6 20.52 19.53 -3.55
CA MET A 6 19.94 19.64 -2.39
C MET A 6 18.58 19.81 -2.55
N ALA A 7 18.24 20.28 -3.54
CA ALA A 7 16.92 20.48 -3.68
C ALA A 7 16.25 19.28 -3.48
N LEU A 8 16.74 18.33 -3.95
CA LEU A 8 16.07 17.24 -3.92
C LEU A 8 15.90 16.74 -2.65
N LEU A 9 16.70 17.01 -1.87
CA LEU A 9 16.50 16.43 -0.70
C LEU A 9 15.34 16.87 -0.15
N LEU A 10 14.93 17.86 -0.43
CA LEU A 10 13.85 18.32 0.17
C LEU A 10 12.73 17.55 -0.14
N LEU A 11 12.79 16.86 -1.06
CA LEU A 11 11.75 16.21 -1.43
C LEU A 11 11.37 15.29 -0.59
N PRO A 12 10.62 15.21 -0.22
CA PRO A 12 10.04 14.51 0.56
C PRO A 12 10.00 13.29 0.68
N THR A 13 10.16 12.80 0.04
CA THR A 13 10.20 11.63 0.33
C THR A 13 9.15 10.98 0.88
N SER A 14 8.10 11.04 0.55
CA SER A 14 7.03 10.34 1.07
C SER A 14 6.81 9.01 0.42
N LEU A 15 7.56 8.56 -0.51
CA LEU A 15 7.39 7.26 -1.14
C LEU A 15 7.92 6.15 -0.27
N VAL A 16 7.23 5.01 -0.27
CA VAL A 16 7.63 3.83 0.47
C VAL A 16 7.71 2.68 -0.53
N PHE A 17 8.82 1.94 -0.51
CA PHE A 17 9.06 0.89 -1.47
C PHE A 17 9.22 -0.46 -0.84
N ALA A 18 8.87 -1.51 -1.56
CA ALA A 18 9.25 -2.87 -1.26
C ALA A 18 9.62 -3.54 -2.56
N ASP A 19 10.74 -4.19 -2.62
CA ASP A 19 11.26 -4.77 -3.85
C ASP A 19 12.12 -5.99 -3.52
N THR A 20 11.75 -7.17 -4.08
CA THR A 20 12.54 -8.38 -3.92
C THR A 20 13.29 -8.72 -5.19
N GLY A 21 13.18 -7.92 -6.25
CA GLY A 21 13.73 -8.24 -7.55
C GLY A 21 12.75 -8.92 -8.47
N TYR A 22 11.58 -9.35 -7.96
CA TYR A 22 10.53 -9.94 -8.79
C TYR A 22 9.45 -8.91 -9.06
N VAL A 23 8.94 -8.33 -8.02
CA VAL A 23 7.86 -7.34 -8.10
C VAL A 23 8.23 -6.20 -7.17
N SER A 24 8.08 -4.98 -7.64
CA SER A 24 8.28 -3.82 -6.77
C SER A 24 6.94 -3.22 -6.44
N VAL A 25 6.78 -2.73 -5.22
CA VAL A 25 5.54 -2.13 -4.75
C VAL A 25 5.87 -0.78 -4.12
N GLU A 26 5.09 0.23 -4.48
CA GLU A 26 5.33 1.57 -3.99
C GLU A 26 4.01 2.16 -3.55
N ILE A 27 3.97 2.79 -2.40
CA ILE A 27 2.77 3.49 -1.94
C ILE A 27 3.10 4.99 -1.80
N PRO A 28 2.12 5.88 -2.01
CA PRO A 28 2.40 7.32 -2.04
C PRO A 28 2.85 7.89 -0.70
N SER A 29 2.40 7.31 0.39
CA SER A 29 2.74 7.81 1.71
C SER A 29 2.50 6.71 2.73
N ASN A 30 3.21 6.74 3.85
CA ASN A 30 2.98 5.77 4.91
C ASN A 30 2.19 6.35 6.07
N THR A 31 1.61 7.53 5.92
CA THR A 31 0.75 8.13 6.95
C THR A 31 -0.41 8.86 6.29
N ALA A 32 -1.53 8.92 6.99
CA ALA A 32 -2.69 9.69 6.54
C ALA A 32 -3.54 10.07 7.74
N ILE A 33 -4.31 11.13 7.62
CA ILE A 33 -5.26 11.58 8.63
C ILE A 33 -6.61 11.75 7.96
N LEU A 34 -7.65 11.17 8.55
CA LEU A 34 -9.00 11.25 8.04
C LEU A 34 -9.95 11.68 9.12
N THR A 35 -11.12 12.17 8.70
CA THR A 35 -12.25 12.40 9.61
C THR A 35 -13.17 11.18 9.54
N VAL A 36 -13.76 10.81 10.67
CA VAL A 36 -14.72 9.71 10.75
C VAL A 36 -15.76 9.84 9.64
N GLY A 37 -16.05 8.76 8.98
CA GLY A 37 -17.02 8.70 7.90
C GLY A 37 -16.47 9.02 6.52
N ASN A 38 -15.26 9.54 6.45
CA ASN A 38 -14.66 9.83 5.15
C ASN A 38 -13.94 8.60 4.63
N GLN A 39 -13.93 8.47 3.32
CA GLN A 39 -13.29 7.35 2.65
C GLN A 39 -11.85 7.66 2.33
N ILE A 40 -10.99 6.67 2.45
CA ILE A 40 -9.64 6.78 1.97
C ILE A 40 -9.47 5.79 0.84
N MET A 41 -8.75 6.20 -0.20
CA MET A 41 -8.36 5.29 -1.27
C MET A 41 -6.97 4.79 -0.97
N ILE A 42 -6.83 3.47 -0.82
CA ILE A 42 -5.55 2.85 -0.58
C ILE A 42 -5.00 2.47 -1.94
N THR A 43 -3.98 3.18 -2.39
CA THR A 43 -3.43 2.98 -3.72
C THR A 43 -1.98 2.52 -3.63
N ALA A 44 -1.55 1.79 -4.62
CA ALA A 44 -0.17 1.36 -4.72
C ALA A 44 0.20 1.25 -6.19
N ASP A 45 1.48 1.31 -6.49
CA ASP A 45 1.99 1.05 -7.83
C ASP A 45 2.76 -0.27 -7.76
N VAL A 46 2.35 -1.23 -8.56
CA VAL A 46 2.93 -2.57 -8.57
C VAL A 46 3.54 -2.81 -9.93
N SER A 47 4.80 -3.23 -9.97
CA SER A 47 5.51 -3.45 -11.22
C SER A 47 6.16 -4.82 -11.25
N ASN A 48 6.01 -5.53 -12.36
CA ASN A 48 6.69 -6.79 -12.57
C ASN A 48 8.06 -6.50 -13.16
N SER A 49 9.12 -6.77 -12.42
CA SER A 49 10.48 -6.49 -12.84
C SER A 49 11.07 -7.63 -13.66
N GLN A 50 10.29 -8.64 -13.94
CA GLN A 50 10.77 -9.83 -14.62
C GLN A 50 10.42 -9.81 -16.10
N ASP A 51 11.08 -10.65 -16.88
CA ASP A 51 10.78 -10.83 -18.28
C ASP A 51 9.80 -11.97 -18.50
N ILE A 52 9.13 -12.42 -17.44
CA ILE A 52 8.12 -13.48 -17.51
C ILE A 52 6.83 -12.97 -16.93
N GLN A 53 5.74 -13.60 -17.27
CA GLN A 53 4.43 -13.31 -16.72
C GLN A 53 4.41 -13.74 -15.26
N GLN A 54 3.79 -12.98 -14.40
CA GLN A 54 3.76 -13.25 -12.98
C GLN A 54 2.34 -13.20 -12.43
N PRO A 55 1.79 -14.36 -12.03
CA PRO A 55 0.52 -14.35 -11.30
C PRO A 55 0.69 -13.67 -9.96
N PHE A 56 -0.34 -13.02 -9.49
CA PHE A 56 -0.25 -12.30 -8.22
C PHE A 56 -1.59 -12.24 -7.50
N ALA A 57 -1.52 -12.01 -6.19
CA ALA A 57 -2.63 -11.62 -5.37
C ALA A 57 -2.21 -10.36 -4.61
N TYR A 58 -3.00 -9.31 -4.73
CA TYR A 58 -2.75 -8.05 -4.04
C TYR A 58 -3.75 -7.97 -2.89
N LEU A 59 -3.26 -7.88 -1.67
CA LEU A 59 -4.12 -7.88 -0.50
C LEU A 59 -3.93 -6.61 0.31
N THR A 60 -5.02 -6.09 0.83
CA THR A 60 -5.00 -4.93 1.72
C THR A 60 -5.74 -5.29 3.00
N GLN A 61 -5.09 -5.11 4.13
CA GLN A 61 -5.64 -5.46 5.41
C GLN A 61 -5.60 -4.25 6.32
N VAL A 62 -6.68 -4.00 7.06
CA VAL A 62 -6.73 -2.88 8.01
C VAL A 62 -6.88 -3.48 9.40
N LYS A 63 -6.00 -3.07 10.32
CA LYS A 63 -6.04 -3.51 11.70
C LYS A 63 -6.28 -2.30 12.61
N ASN A 64 -7.01 -2.52 13.70
CA ASN A 64 -7.20 -1.47 14.69
C ASN A 64 -6.06 -1.48 15.71
N GLU A 65 -6.15 -0.67 16.75
CA GLU A 65 -5.10 -0.55 17.75
C GLU A 65 -4.91 -1.83 18.55
N ASP A 66 -5.90 -2.71 18.60
CA ASP A 66 -5.81 -3.96 19.31
C ASP A 66 -5.29 -5.07 18.39
N GLN A 67 -4.80 -4.73 17.23
CA GLN A 67 -4.26 -5.67 16.24
C GLN A 67 -5.34 -6.61 15.69
N VAL A 68 -6.59 -6.18 15.73
CA VAL A 68 -7.69 -6.96 15.17
C VAL A 68 -7.90 -6.52 13.73
N VAL A 69 -7.99 -7.48 12.81
CA VAL A 69 -8.27 -7.19 11.41
C VAL A 69 -9.72 -6.82 11.27
N ILE A 70 -9.99 -5.59 10.83
CA ILE A 70 -11.34 -5.11 10.67
C ILE A 70 -11.75 -4.99 9.21
N SER A 71 -10.82 -5.12 8.29
CA SER A 71 -11.13 -5.10 6.88
C SER A 71 -10.05 -5.86 6.13
N LEU A 72 -10.46 -6.64 5.15
CA LEU A 72 -9.53 -7.38 4.30
C LEU A 72 -10.12 -7.40 2.91
N SER A 73 -9.37 -6.99 1.94
CA SER A 73 -9.79 -7.05 0.55
C SER A 73 -8.63 -7.50 -0.32
N TRP A 74 -8.94 -8.10 -1.44
CA TRP A 74 -7.89 -8.58 -2.32
C TRP A 74 -8.37 -8.59 -3.77
N LEU A 75 -7.42 -8.62 -4.68
CA LEU A 75 -7.68 -8.88 -6.06
C LEU A 75 -6.56 -9.76 -6.62
N THR A 76 -6.87 -10.52 -7.63
CA THR A 76 -5.90 -11.43 -8.22
C THR A 76 -5.81 -11.17 -9.71
N GLY A 77 -4.72 -11.56 -10.30
CA GLY A 77 -4.51 -11.39 -11.73
C GLY A 77 -3.15 -11.90 -12.13
N SER A 78 -2.69 -11.42 -13.26
CA SER A 78 -1.39 -11.79 -13.77
C SER A 78 -0.78 -10.58 -14.44
N LEU A 79 0.49 -10.30 -14.11
CA LEU A 79 1.22 -9.19 -14.71
C LEU A 79 2.05 -9.72 -15.86
N SER A 80 1.92 -9.08 -17.01
CA SER A 80 2.77 -9.41 -18.16
C SER A 80 4.21 -8.99 -17.84
N PRO A 81 5.18 -9.50 -18.61
CA PRO A 81 6.56 -9.06 -18.41
C PRO A 81 6.65 -7.53 -18.41
N ARG A 82 7.31 -7.00 -17.41
CA ARG A 82 7.56 -5.55 -17.27
C ARG A 82 6.31 -4.68 -17.14
N GLN A 83 5.18 -5.30 -16.88
CA GLN A 83 3.93 -4.56 -16.73
C GLN A 83 3.83 -3.91 -15.35
N SER A 84 3.21 -2.74 -15.31
CA SER A 84 2.87 -2.06 -14.05
C SER A 84 1.38 -1.83 -14.01
N PHE A 85 0.83 -1.78 -12.79
CA PHE A 85 -0.55 -1.36 -12.62
C PHE A 85 -0.72 -0.73 -11.24
N SER A 86 -1.79 0.02 -11.08
CA SER A 86 -2.01 0.79 -9.85
C SER A 86 -3.34 0.41 -9.24
N PRO A 87 -3.38 -0.64 -8.43
CA PRO A 87 -4.62 -1.03 -7.78
C PRO A 87 -5.04 0.01 -6.75
N ALA A 88 -6.33 0.15 -6.56
CA ALA A 88 -6.88 1.06 -5.58
C ALA A 88 -8.03 0.39 -4.88
N GLN A 89 -8.04 0.44 -3.56
CA GLN A 89 -9.11 -0.11 -2.76
C GLN A 89 -9.54 0.94 -1.76
N SER A 90 -10.80 0.99 -1.42
CA SER A 90 -11.29 2.03 -0.53
C SER A 90 -11.62 1.47 0.83
N TRP A 91 -11.54 2.31 1.82
CA TRP A 91 -11.89 1.96 3.19
C TRP A 91 -12.44 3.19 3.90
N THR A 92 -13.43 2.97 4.76
CA THR A 92 -14.04 4.03 5.55
C THR A 92 -14.12 3.55 6.98
N SER A 93 -13.74 4.40 7.93
CA SER A 93 -13.90 4.08 9.34
C SER A 93 -15.03 4.88 9.95
N ASN A 94 -15.81 4.23 10.78
CA ASN A 94 -16.88 4.88 11.53
C ASN A 94 -16.47 5.19 12.97
N GLU A 95 -15.23 4.90 13.33
CA GLU A 95 -14.73 5.18 14.67
C GLU A 95 -13.39 5.86 14.62
N ALA A 96 -13.19 6.84 15.48
CA ALA A 96 -11.90 7.49 15.62
C ALA A 96 -10.89 6.49 16.19
N GLY A 97 -9.66 6.61 15.83
CA GLY A 97 -8.60 5.75 16.33
C GLY A 97 -7.42 5.73 15.38
N ILE A 98 -6.44 4.92 15.70
CA ILE A 98 -5.26 4.75 14.89
C ILE A 98 -5.32 3.37 14.27
N TYR A 99 -5.17 3.30 12.97
CA TYR A 99 -5.29 2.06 12.22
C TYR A 99 -4.02 1.80 11.43
N THR A 100 -3.71 0.53 11.24
CA THR A 100 -2.57 0.13 10.40
C THR A 100 -3.12 -0.56 9.17
N ILE A 101 -2.74 -0.07 8.01
CA ILE A 101 -3.11 -0.69 6.75
C ILE A 101 -1.87 -1.38 6.21
N GLU A 102 -2.00 -2.66 5.92
CA GLU A 102 -0.89 -3.45 5.38
C GLU A 102 -1.20 -3.91 3.98
N VAL A 103 -0.21 -3.84 3.12
CA VAL A 103 -0.32 -4.22 1.72
C VAL A 103 0.61 -5.40 1.49
N PHE A 104 0.05 -6.47 0.92
CA PHE A 104 0.80 -7.67 0.61
C PHE A 104 0.66 -7.99 -0.86
N VAL A 105 1.73 -8.46 -1.48
CA VAL A 105 1.65 -8.98 -2.84
C VAL A 105 2.25 -10.38 -2.80
N TRP A 106 1.40 -11.37 -3.08
CA TRP A 106 1.74 -12.78 -3.04
C TRP A 106 1.62 -13.39 -4.43
N GLU A 107 2.09 -14.62 -4.60
CA GLU A 107 1.94 -15.30 -5.89
C GLU A 107 0.49 -15.66 -6.14
N GLY A 108 -0.30 -15.90 -5.12
CA GLY A 108 -1.72 -16.18 -5.24
C GLY A 108 -2.36 -16.27 -3.88
N ILE A 109 -3.68 -16.30 -3.84
CA ILE A 109 -4.41 -16.44 -2.59
C ILE A 109 -4.13 -17.81 -1.99
N ASP A 110 -4.04 -18.82 -2.82
CA ASP A 110 -3.76 -20.16 -2.34
C ASP A 110 -2.27 -20.41 -2.21
N ASN A 111 -1.45 -19.47 -2.56
CA ASN A 111 -0.01 -19.61 -2.50
C ASN A 111 0.55 -18.31 -1.90
N PRO A 112 0.66 -18.22 -0.59
CA PRO A 112 1.05 -16.98 0.08
C PRO A 112 2.55 -16.68 0.02
N GLN A 113 3.22 -17.17 -0.99
CA GLN A 113 4.61 -16.86 -1.19
C GLN A 113 4.73 -15.39 -1.55
N ALA A 114 5.46 -14.63 -0.76
CA ALA A 114 5.56 -13.18 -0.97
C ALA A 114 6.35 -12.86 -2.22
N LEU A 115 5.81 -11.98 -3.04
CA LEU A 115 6.52 -11.45 -4.20
C LEU A 115 7.27 -10.16 -3.83
N SER A 116 6.89 -9.54 -2.73
CA SER A 116 7.60 -8.37 -2.20
C SER A 116 7.39 -8.33 -0.69
N PRO A 117 8.24 -7.66 0.05
CA PRO A 117 8.02 -7.48 1.49
C PRO A 117 6.73 -6.70 1.72
N PRO A 118 6.02 -6.94 2.81
CA PRO A 118 4.81 -6.17 3.10
C PRO A 118 5.12 -4.70 3.33
N LEU A 119 4.20 -3.85 2.95
CA LEU A 119 4.28 -2.43 3.26
C LEU A 119 3.16 -2.09 4.23
N SER A 120 3.36 -1.07 5.03
CA SER A 120 2.33 -0.63 5.95
C SER A 120 2.22 0.88 5.97
N MET A 121 1.02 1.36 6.27
CA MET A 121 0.79 2.77 6.50
C MET A 121 -0.07 2.93 7.74
N THR A 122 0.09 4.05 8.42
CA THR A 122 -0.69 4.37 9.61
C THR A 122 -1.71 5.43 9.23
N VAL A 123 -2.97 5.17 9.60
CA VAL A 123 -4.06 6.11 9.35
C VAL A 123 -4.63 6.52 10.68
N THR A 124 -4.68 7.82 10.94
CA THR A 124 -5.31 8.37 12.13
C THR A 124 -6.67 8.89 11.73
N VAL A 125 -7.72 8.37 12.36
CA VAL A 125 -9.09 8.79 12.10
C VAL A 125 -9.54 9.63 13.30
N VAL A 126 -9.97 10.84 13.02
CA VAL A 126 -10.34 11.80 14.08
C VAL A 126 -11.83 12.10 13.99
N ASP A 127 -12.41 12.50 15.11
CA ASP A 127 -13.80 12.90 15.11
C ASP A 127 -13.96 14.23 14.37
N PRO A 128 -15.12 14.46 13.76
CA PRO A 128 -15.36 15.72 13.08
C PRO A 128 -15.30 16.88 14.06
N ALA A 129 -14.83 18.01 13.59
CA ALA A 129 -14.84 19.21 14.43
C ALA A 129 -16.29 19.64 14.64
N THR A 130 -16.62 20.11 15.83
CA THR A 130 -17.98 20.53 16.14
C THR A 130 -18.06 22.01 16.47
#